data_5f0e3b8a03fc048a963e375ec706cff7
#
_entry.id   5f0e3b8a03fc048a963e375ec706cff7
#
_cell.length_a   1.000
_cell.length_b   1.000
_cell.length_c   1.000
_cell.angle_alpha   90.00
_cell.angle_beta   90.00
_cell.angle_gamma   90.00
#
_symmetry.space_group_name_H-M   'P 1'
#
loop_
_entity.id
_entity.type
_entity.pdbx_description
1 polymer ?
#
loop_
_entity_poly.entity_id
_entity_poly.type
_entity_poly.pdbx_seq_one_letter_code
_entity_poly.pdbx_strand_id
1 'polypeptide(L)'
;MYIISTRRRSIRPTRLAMLAGAMAAALASVSFDVHAGTLPANGRFVAGTGSISGGNASLTIDQTSARGVIDWTSFSIGAGQRVTFNNGAGATLNRVTGTNVSAIFGTLSATGSVYLIDPHGVVVGPTGIVSTGGRFLASTLDTDDGAFMNGGTLTFSGGAMGSVVNLGRIGSTNGDVMLIATGTVENLGTITAPQGTVELAAGKTVLLEDSSSDRQIFVQAGSGGAIVNTGRIAAAQASLQAADGNIFALSGNHEAIRATGTAIRNGHV
;
A
#
# COMPACT_ATOMS: atom_id res chain seq x y z
N MET A 1 -33.91 -29.90 -59.99
CA MET A 1 -32.79 -29.02 -59.87
C MET A 1 -33.14 -27.99 -58.77
N TYR A 2 -32.78 -28.34 -57.53
CA TYR A 2 -33.09 -27.52 -56.35
C TYR A 2 -31.81 -26.74 -55.95
N ILE A 3 -31.88 -25.43 -55.92
CA ILE A 3 -30.78 -24.54 -55.50
C ILE A 3 -31.02 -24.21 -54.04
N ILE A 4 -30.12 -24.65 -53.16
CA ILE A 4 -30.14 -24.29 -51.75
C ILE A 4 -29.27 -23.03 -51.56
N SER A 5 -29.91 -21.90 -51.21
CA SER A 5 -29.25 -20.65 -50.85
C SER A 5 -28.89 -20.66 -49.36
N THR A 6 -27.60 -20.72 -49.03
CA THR A 6 -27.07 -20.58 -47.68
C THR A 6 -26.90 -19.08 -47.35
N ARG A 7 -27.77 -18.53 -46.54
CA ARG A 7 -27.56 -17.20 -45.93
C ARG A 7 -26.53 -17.28 -44.83
N ARG A 8 -25.34 -16.72 -45.05
CA ARG A 8 -24.38 -16.41 -44.01
C ARG A 8 -24.96 -15.29 -43.10
N ARG A 9 -25.20 -15.60 -41.84
CA ARG A 9 -25.44 -14.58 -40.81
C ARG A 9 -24.14 -13.93 -40.43
N SER A 10 -24.00 -12.64 -40.70
CA SER A 10 -22.94 -11.78 -40.22
C SER A 10 -23.13 -11.55 -38.73
N ILE A 11 -22.25 -12.10 -37.89
CA ILE A 11 -22.19 -11.76 -36.47
C ILE A 11 -21.42 -10.46 -36.36
N ARG A 12 -22.10 -9.40 -35.97
CA ARG A 12 -21.47 -8.09 -35.70
C ARG A 12 -20.70 -8.17 -34.38
N PRO A 13 -19.39 -7.87 -34.34
CA PRO A 13 -18.63 -7.74 -33.09
C PRO A 13 -18.77 -6.30 -32.59
N THR A 14 -19.80 -6.01 -31.83
CA THR A 14 -19.96 -4.69 -31.21
C THR A 14 -20.58 -4.88 -29.85
N ARG A 15 -19.79 -5.08 -28.83
CA ARG A 15 -20.02 -4.72 -27.42
C ARG A 15 -18.85 -4.93 -26.46
N LEU A 16 -17.74 -5.54 -26.90
CA LEU A 16 -16.59 -5.77 -26.01
C LEU A 16 -15.49 -4.69 -26.10
N ALA A 17 -15.52 -3.84 -27.10
CA ALA A 17 -14.50 -2.80 -27.31
C ALA A 17 -14.76 -1.49 -26.54
N MET A 18 -15.95 -1.29 -25.97
CA MET A 18 -16.29 -0.03 -25.26
C MET A 18 -16.00 -0.04 -23.76
N LEU A 19 -15.78 -1.19 -23.13
CA LEU A 19 -15.43 -1.23 -21.70
C LEU A 19 -13.96 -0.97 -21.42
N ALA A 20 -13.07 -1.27 -22.35
CA ALA A 20 -11.63 -1.02 -22.19
C ALA A 20 -11.25 0.47 -22.37
N GLY A 21 -12.01 1.23 -23.12
CA GLY A 21 -11.76 2.65 -23.37
C GLY A 21 -12.18 3.59 -22.23
N ALA A 22 -13.14 3.20 -21.40
CA ALA A 22 -13.67 4.05 -20.31
C ALA A 22 -12.79 4.00 -19.04
N MET A 23 -12.03 2.94 -18.83
CA MET A 23 -11.11 2.85 -17.67
C MET A 23 -9.80 3.64 -17.86
N ALA A 24 -9.32 3.80 -19.08
CA ALA A 24 -8.10 4.58 -19.34
C ALA A 24 -8.33 6.10 -19.19
N ALA A 25 -9.56 6.58 -19.32
CA ALA A 25 -9.90 8.01 -19.22
C ALA A 25 -10.10 8.48 -17.76
N ALA A 26 -10.38 7.58 -16.81
CA ALA A 26 -10.57 7.94 -15.40
C ALA A 26 -9.23 8.15 -14.65
N LEU A 27 -8.12 7.62 -15.16
CA LEU A 27 -6.79 7.77 -14.58
C LEU A 27 -6.10 9.10 -14.95
N ALA A 28 -6.62 9.86 -15.91
CA ALA A 28 -5.97 11.06 -16.45
C ALA A 28 -6.30 12.36 -15.70
N SER A 29 -7.10 12.34 -14.63
CA SER A 29 -7.54 13.56 -13.96
C SER A 29 -7.32 13.60 -12.44
N VAL A 30 -6.52 12.73 -11.88
CA VAL A 30 -6.04 12.94 -10.51
C VAL A 30 -4.86 13.91 -10.59
N SER A 31 -5.18 15.19 -10.68
CA SER A 31 -4.20 16.25 -10.42
C SER A 31 -3.90 16.20 -8.93
N PHE A 32 -2.85 15.49 -8.56
CA PHE A 32 -2.28 15.66 -7.23
C PHE A 32 -1.65 17.05 -7.22
N ASP A 33 -2.27 18.00 -6.52
CA ASP A 33 -1.60 19.25 -6.13
C ASP A 33 -0.46 18.88 -5.18
N VAL A 34 0.60 18.36 -5.75
CA VAL A 34 1.83 18.09 -5.02
C VAL A 34 2.48 19.43 -4.78
N HIS A 35 2.33 19.96 -3.60
CA HIS A 35 3.12 21.07 -3.15
C HIS A 35 4.60 20.62 -3.18
N ALA A 36 5.30 21.02 -4.25
CA ALA A 36 6.72 20.74 -4.40
C ALA A 36 7.44 21.36 -3.18
N GLY A 37 8.11 20.50 -2.40
CA GLY A 37 9.00 20.97 -1.34
C GLY A 37 8.49 20.81 0.11
N THR A 38 7.54 19.93 0.38
CA THR A 38 7.09 19.70 1.76
C THR A 38 7.67 18.39 2.32
N LEU A 39 8.36 18.51 3.45
CA LEU A 39 8.65 17.38 4.35
C LEU A 39 7.49 17.20 5.33
N PRO A 40 7.39 16.04 6.01
CA PRO A 40 6.44 15.85 7.10
C PRO A 40 6.52 16.97 8.14
N ALA A 41 5.37 17.45 8.60
CA ALA A 41 5.28 18.63 9.47
C ALA A 41 4.73 18.30 10.86
N ASN A 42 5.29 19.00 11.87
CA ASN A 42 4.83 18.97 13.26
C ASN A 42 4.80 17.56 13.89
N GLY A 43 5.79 16.72 13.53
CA GLY A 43 5.93 15.39 14.09
C GLY A 43 6.19 15.41 15.59
N ARG A 44 5.45 14.61 16.34
CA ARG A 44 5.60 14.49 17.79
C ARG A 44 5.40 13.03 18.21
N PHE A 45 6.37 12.48 18.94
CA PHE A 45 6.18 11.18 19.60
C PHE A 45 5.05 11.29 20.63
N VAL A 46 4.01 10.48 20.46
CA VAL A 46 2.88 10.34 21.40
C VAL A 46 3.03 9.07 22.23
N ALA A 47 3.76 8.07 21.72
CA ALA A 47 4.17 6.90 22.48
C ALA A 47 5.57 6.45 22.01
N GLY A 48 6.31 5.80 22.91
CA GLY A 48 7.72 5.48 22.71
C GLY A 48 8.63 6.70 22.88
N THR A 49 9.90 6.57 22.48
CA THR A 49 10.94 7.59 22.64
C THR A 49 11.79 7.73 21.41
N GLY A 50 12.16 8.96 21.11
CA GLY A 50 13.00 9.29 19.97
C GLY A 50 13.13 10.79 19.77
N SER A 51 13.82 11.18 18.70
CA SER A 51 13.96 12.57 18.27
C SER A 51 13.64 12.72 16.80
N ILE A 52 13.22 13.91 16.41
CA ILE A 52 12.95 14.29 15.03
C ILE A 52 13.82 15.49 14.74
N SER A 53 14.69 15.39 13.75
CA SER A 53 15.63 16.43 13.37
C SER A 53 15.72 16.56 11.87
N GLY A 54 16.08 17.72 11.37
CA GLY A 54 16.24 17.92 9.93
C GLY A 54 16.19 19.36 9.50
N GLY A 55 16.19 19.55 8.19
CA GLY A 55 16.14 20.84 7.51
C GLY A 55 15.28 20.75 6.25
N ASN A 56 15.49 21.67 5.31
CA ASN A 56 14.60 21.82 4.14
C ASN A 56 14.62 20.65 3.15
N ALA A 57 15.68 19.82 3.14
CA ALA A 57 15.83 18.72 2.17
C ALA A 57 15.71 17.33 2.81
N SER A 58 15.86 17.22 4.12
CA SER A 58 15.82 15.93 4.79
C SER A 58 15.29 16.03 6.21
N LEU A 59 14.61 14.96 6.65
CA LEU A 59 14.14 14.75 8.00
C LEU A 59 14.66 13.40 8.49
N THR A 60 15.16 13.37 9.71
CA THR A 60 15.63 12.15 10.37
C THR A 60 14.86 11.92 11.64
N ILE A 61 14.36 10.71 11.80
CA ILE A 61 13.69 10.22 12.98
C ILE A 61 14.60 9.17 13.63
N ASP A 62 15.17 9.51 14.79
CA ASP A 62 16.00 8.62 15.61
C ASP A 62 15.15 8.06 16.74
N GLN A 63 14.65 6.84 16.58
CA GLN A 63 13.82 6.17 17.58
C GLN A 63 14.70 5.30 18.48
N THR A 64 14.57 5.46 19.79
CA THR A 64 15.33 4.72 20.81
C THR A 64 14.52 3.59 21.44
N SER A 65 13.20 3.64 21.43
CA SER A 65 12.33 2.55 21.86
C SER A 65 12.11 1.52 20.75
N ALA A 66 11.79 0.28 21.12
CA ALA A 66 11.48 -0.78 20.15
C ALA A 66 10.26 -0.45 19.27
N ARG A 67 9.28 0.28 19.81
CA ARG A 67 8.12 0.79 19.09
C ARG A 67 7.90 2.26 19.42
N GLY A 68 7.38 3.00 18.46
CA GLY A 68 7.04 4.41 18.65
C GLY A 68 5.85 4.81 17.81
N VAL A 69 5.03 5.72 18.33
CA VAL A 69 3.92 6.35 17.63
C VAL A 69 4.21 7.83 17.50
N ILE A 70 4.10 8.34 16.28
CA ILE A 70 4.32 9.76 15.97
C ILE A 70 3.06 10.29 15.28
N ASP A 71 2.50 11.36 15.86
CA ASP A 71 1.46 12.15 15.21
C ASP A 71 2.09 13.24 14.35
N TRP A 72 1.56 13.41 13.12
CA TRP A 72 1.98 14.39 12.15
C TRP A 72 0.80 15.23 11.71
N THR A 73 0.99 16.53 11.49
CA THR A 73 -0.03 17.34 10.82
C THR A 73 -0.15 16.99 9.33
N SER A 74 0.98 16.66 8.69
CA SER A 74 1.05 16.20 7.31
C SER A 74 2.26 15.29 7.11
N PHE A 75 2.16 14.33 6.20
CA PHE A 75 3.26 13.43 5.88
C PHE A 75 3.45 13.33 4.36
N SER A 76 4.13 14.30 3.78
CA SER A 76 4.53 14.27 2.38
C SER A 76 6.05 14.36 2.24
N ILE A 77 6.59 13.84 1.14
CA ILE A 77 8.02 13.90 0.82
C ILE A 77 8.13 14.37 -0.63
N GLY A 78 8.55 15.60 -0.81
CA GLY A 78 8.72 16.20 -2.14
C GLY A 78 9.84 15.54 -2.94
N ALA A 79 9.80 15.71 -4.25
CA ALA A 79 10.84 15.20 -5.14
C ALA A 79 12.22 15.75 -4.72
N GLY A 80 13.21 14.87 -4.63
CA GLY A 80 14.56 15.20 -4.16
C GLY A 80 14.72 15.28 -2.63
N GLN A 81 13.63 15.24 -1.88
CA GLN A 81 13.66 15.23 -0.41
C GLN A 81 13.74 13.80 0.15
N ARG A 82 14.17 13.70 1.41
CA ARG A 82 14.36 12.42 2.09
C ARG A 82 13.83 12.43 3.51
N VAL A 83 13.19 11.34 3.90
CA VAL A 83 12.87 11.02 5.30
C VAL A 83 13.55 9.71 5.67
N THR A 84 14.28 9.71 6.78
CA THR A 84 15.02 8.54 7.27
C THR A 84 14.58 8.19 8.68
N PHE A 85 14.23 6.94 8.89
CA PHE A 85 13.92 6.36 10.19
C PHE A 85 15.07 5.47 10.64
N ASN A 86 15.78 5.89 11.68
CA ASN A 86 16.75 5.09 12.39
C ASN A 86 16.04 4.42 13.57
N ASN A 87 15.31 3.35 13.30
CA ASN A 87 14.51 2.63 14.29
C ASN A 87 14.99 1.18 14.53
N GLY A 88 16.23 0.87 14.11
CA GLY A 88 16.85 -0.45 14.30
C GLY A 88 16.01 -1.58 13.70
N ALA A 89 15.72 -2.60 14.50
CA ALA A 89 14.75 -3.66 14.16
C ALA A 89 13.33 -3.34 14.66
N GLY A 90 13.10 -2.12 15.13
CA GLY A 90 11.84 -1.69 15.72
C GLY A 90 10.79 -1.31 14.69
N ALA A 91 9.70 -0.73 15.19
CA ALA A 91 8.59 -0.29 14.36
C ALA A 91 8.13 1.13 14.75
N THR A 92 7.86 1.96 13.76
CA THR A 92 7.33 3.31 13.93
C THR A 92 5.97 3.42 13.25
N LEU A 93 4.94 3.77 14.00
CA LEU A 93 3.63 4.14 13.48
C LEU A 93 3.59 5.66 13.31
N ASN A 94 3.29 6.10 12.11
CA ASN A 94 3.17 7.50 11.74
C ASN A 94 1.70 7.77 11.41
N ARG A 95 1.01 8.53 12.24
CA ARG A 95 -0.39 8.91 12.05
C ARG A 95 -0.50 10.33 11.56
N VAL A 96 -1.20 10.53 10.46
CA VAL A 96 -1.51 11.86 9.94
C VAL A 96 -2.84 12.33 10.53
N THR A 97 -2.79 13.49 11.19
CA THR A 97 -3.94 14.09 11.87
C THR A 97 -4.57 15.25 11.08
N GLY A 98 -3.88 15.73 10.05
CA GLY A 98 -4.42 16.75 9.13
C GLY A 98 -5.30 16.15 8.04
N THR A 99 -5.69 16.97 7.07
CA THR A 99 -6.70 16.62 6.06
C THR A 99 -6.13 16.38 4.66
N ASN A 100 -4.82 16.51 4.48
CA ASN A 100 -4.17 16.35 3.18
C ASN A 100 -3.69 14.92 2.99
N VAL A 101 -3.78 14.43 1.77
CA VAL A 101 -3.22 13.14 1.35
C VAL A 101 -1.70 13.12 1.57
N SER A 102 -1.17 12.02 2.05
CA SER A 102 0.26 11.77 2.14
C SER A 102 0.84 11.42 0.78
N ALA A 103 1.70 12.30 0.25
CA ALA A 103 2.28 12.14 -1.09
C ALA A 103 3.81 11.97 -1.01
N ILE A 104 4.30 10.79 -1.39
CA ILE A 104 5.72 10.44 -1.38
C ILE A 104 6.27 10.48 -2.80
N PHE A 105 6.91 11.59 -3.18
CA PHE A 105 7.63 11.76 -4.45
C PHE A 105 9.14 11.71 -4.27
N GLY A 106 9.61 11.86 -3.04
CA GLY A 106 10.99 11.71 -2.63
C GLY A 106 11.31 10.31 -2.10
N THR A 107 12.24 10.23 -1.16
CA THR A 107 12.71 8.96 -0.60
C THR A 107 12.31 8.84 0.88
N LEU A 108 11.62 7.75 1.22
CA LEU A 108 11.44 7.28 2.58
C LEU A 108 12.35 6.06 2.78
N SER A 109 13.21 6.11 3.79
CA SER A 109 14.07 4.99 4.16
C SER A 109 13.94 4.67 5.64
N ALA A 110 14.07 3.39 6.01
CA ALA A 110 14.04 2.95 7.40
C ALA A 110 14.94 1.73 7.61
N THR A 111 15.54 1.64 8.79
CA THR A 111 16.26 0.44 9.22
C THR A 111 15.33 -0.67 9.66
N GLY A 112 14.20 -0.34 10.30
CA GLY A 112 13.17 -1.25 10.74
C GLY A 112 11.86 -1.10 9.97
N SER A 113 10.74 -1.23 10.68
CA SER A 113 9.39 -1.18 10.12
C SER A 113 8.79 0.22 10.19
N VAL A 114 8.04 0.62 9.16
CA VAL A 114 7.30 1.88 9.09
C VAL A 114 5.85 1.59 8.76
N TYR A 115 4.95 2.13 9.57
CA TYR A 115 3.51 2.16 9.38
C TYR A 115 3.12 3.61 9.11
N LEU A 116 2.47 3.88 8.00
CA LEU A 116 1.95 5.20 7.64
C LEU A 116 0.44 5.13 7.53
N ILE A 117 -0.24 5.83 8.42
CA ILE A 117 -1.70 5.91 8.49
C ILE A 117 -2.13 7.30 8.11
N ASP A 118 -2.89 7.41 7.03
CA ASP A 118 -3.52 8.64 6.60
C ASP A 118 -4.94 8.37 6.09
N PRO A 119 -5.98 8.75 6.86
CA PRO A 119 -7.38 8.52 6.48
C PRO A 119 -7.77 9.13 5.12
N HIS A 120 -7.06 10.16 4.67
CA HIS A 120 -7.34 10.85 3.40
C HIS A 120 -6.67 10.18 2.19
N GLY A 121 -5.69 9.31 2.43
CA GLY A 121 -5.02 8.54 1.40
C GLY A 121 -3.50 8.63 1.44
N VAL A 122 -2.86 7.64 0.81
CA VAL A 122 -1.40 7.58 0.65
C VAL A 122 -1.06 7.36 -0.82
N VAL A 123 -0.19 8.19 -1.36
CA VAL A 123 0.29 8.08 -2.74
C VAL A 123 1.81 7.99 -2.75
N VAL A 124 2.35 6.91 -3.30
CA VAL A 124 3.76 6.86 -3.70
C VAL A 124 3.83 7.24 -5.17
N GLY A 125 4.31 8.45 -5.45
CA GLY A 125 4.36 9.01 -6.79
C GLY A 125 5.39 8.33 -7.70
N PRO A 126 5.44 8.64 -9.01
CA PRO A 126 6.31 7.96 -9.98
C PRO A 126 7.81 8.04 -9.65
N THR A 127 8.24 9.11 -8.97
CA THR A 127 9.63 9.28 -8.51
C THR A 127 9.84 8.82 -7.07
N GLY A 128 8.75 8.45 -6.38
CA GLY A 128 8.75 8.05 -4.98
C GLY A 128 9.47 6.71 -4.78
N ILE A 129 10.28 6.66 -3.72
CA ILE A 129 11.00 5.47 -3.31
C ILE A 129 10.75 5.25 -1.82
N VAL A 130 10.20 4.10 -1.49
CA VAL A 130 10.09 3.61 -0.12
C VAL A 130 11.00 2.39 0.02
N SER A 131 11.89 2.40 1.03
CA SER A 131 12.81 1.30 1.29
C SER A 131 12.93 1.07 2.80
N THR A 132 12.48 -0.08 3.28
CA THR A 132 12.52 -0.44 4.70
C THR A 132 13.30 -1.73 4.93
N GLY A 133 14.00 -1.81 6.06
CA GLY A 133 14.63 -3.05 6.51
C GLY A 133 13.60 -4.07 6.99
N GLY A 134 12.56 -3.59 7.71
CA GLY A 134 11.40 -4.34 8.16
C GLY A 134 10.15 -4.07 7.30
N ARG A 135 8.97 -4.26 7.90
CA ARG A 135 7.67 -4.07 7.23
C ARG A 135 7.44 -2.61 6.80
N PHE A 136 6.88 -2.42 5.62
CA PHE A 136 6.21 -1.17 5.24
C PHE A 136 4.70 -1.40 5.17
N LEU A 137 3.93 -0.58 5.89
CA LEU A 137 2.48 -0.60 5.83
C LEU A 137 1.97 0.82 5.55
N ALA A 138 1.15 0.96 4.52
CA ALA A 138 0.39 2.18 4.25
C ALA A 138 -1.11 1.90 4.38
N SER A 139 -1.82 2.71 5.16
CA SER A 139 -3.23 2.47 5.45
C SER A 139 -4.05 3.74 5.50
N THR A 140 -5.30 3.68 5.00
CA THR A 140 -6.34 4.68 5.28
C THR A 140 -7.18 4.34 6.50
N LEU A 141 -7.02 3.15 7.03
CA LEU A 141 -7.62 2.68 8.29
C LEU A 141 -6.66 2.90 9.45
N ASP A 142 -7.18 3.22 10.61
CA ASP A 142 -6.40 3.44 11.82
C ASP A 142 -6.36 2.19 12.70
N THR A 143 -5.41 2.16 13.65
CA THR A 143 -5.26 1.10 14.63
C THR A 143 -4.98 1.69 16.01
N ASP A 144 -5.25 0.93 17.05
CA ASP A 144 -5.05 1.34 18.44
C ASP A 144 -3.54 1.44 18.79
N ASP A 145 -3.15 2.53 19.45
CA ASP A 145 -1.76 2.78 19.85
C ASP A 145 -1.27 1.75 20.87
N GLY A 146 -2.13 1.36 21.82
CA GLY A 146 -1.78 0.37 22.83
C GLY A 146 -1.55 -1.01 22.21
N ALA A 147 -2.42 -1.43 21.30
CA ALA A 147 -2.24 -2.65 20.54
C ALA A 147 -0.94 -2.61 19.71
N PHE A 148 -0.66 -1.50 19.02
CA PHE A 148 0.57 -1.33 18.29
C PHE A 148 1.81 -1.40 19.20
N MET A 149 1.80 -0.68 20.32
CA MET A 149 2.93 -0.64 21.25
C MET A 149 3.20 -1.99 21.92
N ASN A 150 2.15 -2.78 22.18
CA ASN A 150 2.27 -4.13 22.74
C ASN A 150 2.75 -5.18 21.72
N GLY A 151 2.59 -4.92 20.42
CA GLY A 151 2.86 -5.89 19.37
C GLY A 151 1.76 -6.95 19.27
N GLY A 152 1.84 -7.79 18.24
CA GLY A 152 0.87 -8.84 17.98
C GLY A 152 -0.22 -8.40 16.99
N THR A 153 -1.42 -8.92 17.18
CA THR A 153 -2.57 -8.71 16.30
C THR A 153 -3.01 -7.26 16.27
N LEU A 154 -3.20 -6.70 15.08
CA LEU A 154 -3.69 -5.33 14.87
C LEU A 154 -5.01 -5.37 14.10
N THR A 155 -6.00 -4.63 14.60
CA THR A 155 -7.22 -4.35 13.86
C THR A 155 -7.14 -2.95 13.26
N PHE A 156 -7.25 -2.86 11.95
CA PHE A 156 -7.36 -1.61 11.22
C PHE A 156 -8.83 -1.35 10.91
N SER A 157 -9.35 -0.20 11.32
CA SER A 157 -10.76 0.15 11.13
C SER A 157 -10.96 1.67 11.11
N GLY A 158 -12.18 2.09 10.76
CA GLY A 158 -12.49 3.51 10.65
C GLY A 158 -11.95 4.12 9.35
N GLY A 159 -11.71 5.41 9.39
CA GLY A 159 -11.18 6.16 8.25
C GLY A 159 -12.24 6.63 7.25
N ALA A 160 -11.84 7.59 6.42
CA ALA A 160 -12.62 8.06 5.29
C ALA A 160 -12.48 7.11 4.10
N MET A 161 -13.23 7.37 3.02
CA MET A 161 -13.11 6.62 1.75
C MET A 161 -11.81 7.00 1.00
N GLY A 162 -10.68 6.83 1.67
CA GLY A 162 -9.36 7.08 1.11
C GLY A 162 -8.84 5.90 0.27
N SER A 163 -7.85 6.16 -0.56
CA SER A 163 -7.17 5.16 -1.38
C SER A 163 -5.67 5.12 -1.09
N VAL A 164 -5.06 3.96 -1.33
CA VAL A 164 -3.61 3.80 -1.31
C VAL A 164 -3.14 3.49 -2.72
N VAL A 165 -2.28 4.35 -3.27
CA VAL A 165 -1.84 4.27 -4.67
C VAL A 165 -0.31 4.21 -4.73
N ASN A 166 0.22 3.22 -5.42
CA ASN A 166 1.64 3.12 -5.74
C ASN A 166 1.88 3.30 -7.24
N LEU A 167 2.54 4.38 -7.61
CA LEU A 167 3.06 4.67 -8.95
C LEU A 167 4.59 4.54 -9.02
N GLY A 168 5.24 4.45 -7.85
CA GLY A 168 6.68 4.46 -7.69
C GLY A 168 7.25 3.08 -7.32
N ARG A 169 8.17 3.08 -6.38
CA ARG A 169 8.83 1.86 -5.90
C ARG A 169 8.70 1.72 -4.39
N ILE A 170 8.19 0.58 -3.97
CA ILE A 170 8.11 0.21 -2.56
C ILE A 170 8.90 -1.09 -2.37
N GLY A 171 9.83 -1.09 -1.42
CA GLY A 171 10.66 -2.25 -1.10
C GLY A 171 10.77 -2.49 0.41
N SER A 172 10.69 -3.75 0.79
CA SER A 172 11.09 -4.22 2.12
C SER A 172 12.15 -5.31 1.96
N THR A 173 13.25 -5.20 2.70
CA THR A 173 14.35 -6.17 2.58
C THR A 173 14.04 -7.47 3.33
N ASN A 174 13.58 -7.38 4.58
CA ASN A 174 13.37 -8.54 5.45
C ASN A 174 11.94 -8.65 6.00
N GLY A 175 11.03 -7.78 5.56
CA GLY A 175 9.65 -7.73 6.03
C GLY A 175 8.65 -7.73 4.89
N ASP A 176 7.43 -7.45 5.25
CA ASP A 176 6.29 -7.42 4.34
C ASP A 176 6.06 -6.02 3.77
N VAL A 177 5.31 -5.94 2.68
CA VAL A 177 4.70 -4.70 2.20
C VAL A 177 3.18 -4.87 2.23
N MET A 178 2.50 -3.98 2.95
CA MET A 178 1.06 -4.02 3.13
C MET A 178 0.43 -2.71 2.71
N LEU A 179 -0.52 -2.74 1.79
CA LEU A 179 -1.30 -1.58 1.37
C LEU A 179 -2.77 -1.84 1.72
N ILE A 180 -3.35 -0.99 2.56
CA ILE A 180 -4.68 -1.19 3.14
C ILE A 180 -5.52 0.06 2.89
N ALA A 181 -6.72 -0.08 2.32
CA ALA A 181 -7.61 1.06 2.08
C ALA A 181 -9.09 0.73 2.31
N THR A 182 -9.86 1.72 2.73
CA THR A 182 -11.33 1.65 2.71
C THR A 182 -11.88 1.70 1.30
N GLY A 183 -11.27 2.51 0.44
CA GLY A 183 -11.65 2.68 -0.96
C GLY A 183 -10.90 1.74 -1.87
N THR A 184 -9.91 2.24 -2.59
CA THR A 184 -9.16 1.45 -3.56
C THR A 184 -7.70 1.32 -3.17
N VAL A 185 -7.14 0.12 -3.35
CA VAL A 185 -5.69 -0.11 -3.34
C VAL A 185 -5.25 -0.29 -4.79
N GLU A 186 -4.36 0.59 -5.25
CA GLU A 186 -3.84 0.55 -6.62
C GLU A 186 -2.33 0.37 -6.63
N ASN A 187 -1.86 -0.62 -7.36
CA ASN A 187 -0.44 -0.76 -7.67
C ASN A 187 -0.24 -0.67 -9.18
N LEU A 188 0.35 0.44 -9.62
CA LEU A 188 0.77 0.68 -10.99
C LEU A 188 2.31 0.74 -11.11
N GLY A 189 2.99 0.77 -9.96
CA GLY A 189 4.45 0.81 -9.84
C GLY A 189 5.06 -0.57 -9.56
N THR A 190 6.09 -0.58 -8.75
CA THR A 190 6.79 -1.82 -8.38
C THR A 190 6.79 -2.01 -6.87
N ILE A 191 6.45 -3.21 -6.42
CA ILE A 191 6.53 -3.63 -5.02
C ILE A 191 7.46 -4.84 -4.93
N THR A 192 8.41 -4.81 -3.98
CA THR A 192 9.37 -5.90 -3.74
C THR A 192 9.44 -6.26 -2.26
N ALA A 193 9.27 -7.54 -1.94
CA ALA A 193 9.43 -8.10 -0.60
C ALA A 193 10.04 -9.51 -0.70
N PRO A 194 11.32 -9.64 -1.04
CA PRO A 194 11.92 -10.93 -1.39
C PRO A 194 11.90 -11.96 -0.26
N GLN A 195 11.82 -11.52 1.00
CA GLN A 195 11.74 -12.39 2.18
C GLN A 195 10.41 -12.27 2.91
N GLY A 196 9.47 -11.48 2.39
CA GLY A 196 8.19 -11.20 3.00
C GLY A 196 7.01 -11.41 2.07
N THR A 197 5.85 -11.03 2.57
CA THR A 197 4.59 -11.06 1.84
C THR A 197 4.24 -9.67 1.34
N VAL A 198 3.70 -9.58 0.12
CA VAL A 198 3.00 -8.39 -0.36
C VAL A 198 1.50 -8.61 -0.19
N GLU A 199 0.86 -7.74 0.57
CA GLU A 199 -0.56 -7.80 0.86
C GLU A 199 -1.25 -6.52 0.38
N LEU A 200 -2.25 -6.68 -0.48
CA LEU A 200 -3.15 -5.60 -0.88
C LEU A 200 -4.54 -5.91 -0.30
N ALA A 201 -5.05 -5.04 0.56
CA ALA A 201 -6.31 -5.26 1.26
C ALA A 201 -7.24 -4.05 1.13
N ALA A 202 -8.46 -4.26 0.65
CA ALA A 202 -9.46 -3.21 0.49
C ALA A 202 -10.77 -3.57 1.22
N GLY A 203 -11.17 -2.72 2.17
CA GLY A 203 -12.39 -2.91 2.98
C GLY A 203 -12.41 -2.01 4.21
N LYS A 204 -13.54 -1.97 4.94
CA LYS A 204 -13.74 -1.09 6.12
C LYS A 204 -13.07 -1.60 7.40
N THR A 205 -12.79 -2.88 7.46
CA THR A 205 -12.11 -3.49 8.61
C THR A 205 -11.14 -4.54 8.09
N VAL A 206 -9.90 -4.44 8.53
CA VAL A 206 -8.82 -5.36 8.19
C VAL A 206 -8.16 -5.82 9.47
N LEU A 207 -8.17 -7.12 9.71
CA LEU A 207 -7.47 -7.75 10.82
C LEU A 207 -6.13 -8.29 10.32
N LEU A 208 -5.05 -7.83 10.93
CA LEU A 208 -3.70 -8.34 10.73
C LEU A 208 -3.33 -9.22 11.93
N GLU A 209 -3.33 -10.53 11.73
CA GLU A 209 -2.77 -11.46 12.69
C GLU A 209 -1.28 -11.66 12.43
N ASP A 210 -0.48 -11.30 13.41
CA ASP A 210 0.99 -11.40 13.35
C ASP A 210 1.44 -12.39 14.44
N SER A 211 1.36 -13.67 14.14
CA SER A 211 1.91 -14.70 14.99
C SER A 211 3.32 -15.09 14.53
N SER A 212 4.12 -15.67 15.42
CA SER A 212 5.49 -16.10 15.13
C SER A 212 5.59 -17.15 14.00
N SER A 213 4.49 -17.82 13.70
CA SER A 213 4.44 -18.91 12.72
C SER A 213 3.50 -18.65 11.53
N ASP A 214 2.63 -17.66 11.61
CA ASP A 214 1.65 -17.39 10.56
C ASP A 214 1.24 -15.91 10.56
N ARG A 215 1.32 -15.26 9.41
CA ARG A 215 0.86 -13.90 9.19
C ARG A 215 -0.32 -13.97 8.25
N GLN A 216 -1.47 -13.50 8.69
CA GLN A 216 -2.69 -13.51 7.90
C GLN A 216 -3.38 -12.15 7.97
N ILE A 217 -3.89 -11.72 6.83
CA ILE A 217 -4.82 -10.60 6.74
C ILE A 217 -6.22 -11.15 6.49
N PHE A 218 -7.19 -10.61 7.21
CA PHE A 218 -8.60 -10.88 7.01
C PHE A 218 -9.32 -9.57 6.72
N VAL A 219 -10.03 -9.52 5.61
CA VAL A 219 -10.86 -8.37 5.22
C VAL A 219 -12.31 -8.68 5.53
N GLN A 220 -13.01 -7.76 6.18
CA GLN A 220 -14.44 -7.89 6.42
C GLN A 220 -15.22 -7.87 5.11
N ALA A 221 -15.91 -8.96 4.81
CA ALA A 221 -16.72 -9.09 3.59
C ALA A 221 -17.89 -8.08 3.57
N GLY A 222 -18.29 -7.66 2.37
CA GLY A 222 -19.44 -6.75 2.14
C GLY A 222 -19.21 -5.33 2.62
N SER A 223 -17.95 -4.90 2.83
CA SER A 223 -17.64 -3.57 3.32
C SER A 223 -17.20 -2.56 2.26
N GLY A 224 -17.25 -2.92 0.98
CA GLY A 224 -16.76 -2.12 -0.14
C GLY A 224 -15.24 -2.24 -0.30
N GLY A 225 -14.71 -1.61 -1.33
CA GLY A 225 -13.30 -1.58 -1.64
C GLY A 225 -12.92 -2.40 -2.88
N ALA A 226 -11.90 -1.92 -3.59
CA ALA A 226 -11.40 -2.56 -4.80
C ALA A 226 -9.88 -2.63 -4.81
N ILE A 227 -9.33 -3.61 -5.53
CA ILE A 227 -7.89 -3.73 -5.75
C ILE A 227 -7.63 -3.69 -7.25
N VAL A 228 -6.67 -2.86 -7.65
CA VAL A 228 -6.17 -2.77 -9.02
C VAL A 228 -4.68 -2.99 -9.01
N ASN A 229 -4.20 -4.05 -9.65
CA ASN A 229 -2.78 -4.29 -9.84
C ASN A 229 -2.46 -4.41 -11.33
N THR A 230 -1.87 -3.37 -11.88
CA THR A 230 -1.30 -3.36 -13.24
C THR A 230 0.22 -3.21 -13.21
N GLY A 231 0.76 -2.96 -12.01
CA GLY A 231 2.19 -2.88 -11.74
C GLY A 231 2.82 -4.24 -11.45
N ARG A 232 4.06 -4.19 -11.01
CA ARG A 232 4.85 -5.39 -10.72
C ARG A 232 4.89 -5.68 -9.21
N ILE A 233 4.67 -6.93 -8.83
CA ILE A 233 4.88 -7.44 -7.48
C ILE A 233 5.89 -8.59 -7.55
N ALA A 234 6.95 -8.52 -6.73
CA ALA A 234 7.92 -9.59 -6.55
C ALA A 234 8.14 -9.84 -5.06
N ALA A 235 7.69 -10.97 -4.56
CA ALA A 235 7.69 -11.28 -3.13
C ALA A 235 7.91 -12.79 -2.89
N ALA A 236 8.14 -13.18 -1.63
CA ALA A 236 8.07 -14.58 -1.23
C ALA A 236 6.62 -15.09 -1.34
N GLN A 237 5.64 -14.26 -0.94
CA GLN A 237 4.22 -14.53 -1.08
C GLN A 237 3.48 -13.25 -1.52
N ALA A 238 2.35 -13.40 -2.20
CA ALA A 238 1.47 -12.29 -2.55
C ALA A 238 0.01 -12.64 -2.24
N SER A 239 -0.71 -11.72 -1.61
CA SER A 239 -2.11 -11.85 -1.25
C SER A 239 -2.88 -10.58 -1.66
N LEU A 240 -4.03 -10.75 -2.30
CA LEU A 240 -4.91 -9.67 -2.69
C LEU A 240 -6.32 -9.98 -2.17
N GLN A 241 -6.87 -9.11 -1.32
CA GLN A 241 -8.16 -9.33 -0.66
C GLN A 241 -9.04 -8.08 -0.75
N ALA A 242 -10.09 -8.13 -1.54
CA ALA A 242 -11.11 -7.08 -1.60
C ALA A 242 -12.41 -7.56 -0.97
N ALA A 243 -13.01 -6.73 -0.11
CA ALA A 243 -14.23 -7.06 0.62
C ALA A 243 -15.42 -7.43 -0.29
N ASP A 244 -15.53 -6.77 -1.46
CA ASP A 244 -16.58 -7.04 -2.45
C ASP A 244 -16.12 -7.98 -3.57
N GLY A 245 -14.93 -8.58 -3.46
CA GLY A 245 -14.37 -9.46 -4.48
C GLY A 245 -13.90 -8.74 -5.75
N ASN A 246 -13.90 -7.41 -5.79
CA ASN A 246 -13.47 -6.64 -6.95
C ASN A 246 -11.94 -6.57 -7.01
N ILE A 247 -11.31 -7.54 -7.64
CA ILE A 247 -9.87 -7.61 -7.82
C ILE A 247 -9.57 -7.59 -9.32
N PHE A 248 -8.84 -6.57 -9.77
CA PHE A 248 -8.35 -6.43 -11.12
C PHE A 248 -6.83 -6.60 -11.10
N ALA A 249 -6.35 -7.78 -11.42
CA ALA A 249 -4.93 -8.06 -11.60
C ALA A 249 -4.68 -8.41 -13.06
N LEU A 250 -3.89 -7.59 -13.78
CA LEU A 250 -3.47 -7.90 -15.13
C LEU A 250 -2.32 -8.90 -15.06
N SER A 251 -2.59 -10.09 -15.54
CA SER A 251 -1.58 -11.10 -15.86
C SER A 251 -1.22 -10.92 -17.33
N GLY A 252 -0.16 -10.19 -17.62
CA GLY A 252 0.39 -10.06 -18.97
C GLY A 252 1.60 -10.96 -19.18
N ASN A 253 2.15 -10.98 -20.39
CA ASN A 253 3.36 -11.76 -20.78
C ASN A 253 4.63 -11.41 -19.99
N HIS A 254 4.55 -10.49 -19.03
CA HIS A 254 5.62 -10.08 -18.14
C HIS A 254 5.12 -10.19 -16.70
N GLU A 255 5.23 -11.37 -16.09
CA GLU A 255 5.03 -11.71 -14.66
C GLU A 255 4.67 -10.51 -13.77
N ALA A 256 3.41 -10.01 -13.86
CA ALA A 256 2.95 -8.87 -13.07
C ALA A 256 2.99 -9.19 -11.55
N ILE A 257 2.78 -10.47 -11.21
CA ILE A 257 2.88 -10.97 -9.84
C ILE A 257 3.79 -12.20 -9.88
N ARG A 258 4.89 -12.13 -9.12
CA ARG A 258 5.83 -13.23 -8.94
C ARG A 258 5.98 -13.54 -7.45
N ALA A 259 5.47 -14.68 -7.02
CA ALA A 259 5.72 -15.27 -5.70
C ALA A 259 6.79 -16.35 -5.86
N THR A 260 7.89 -16.23 -5.12
CA THR A 260 9.07 -17.12 -5.24
C THR A 260 9.33 -17.93 -3.98
N GLY A 261 8.58 -17.70 -2.91
CA GLY A 261 8.70 -18.42 -1.66
C GLY A 261 7.95 -19.74 -1.71
N THR A 262 8.50 -20.75 -1.05
CA THR A 262 7.79 -21.96 -0.68
C THR A 262 7.46 -21.88 0.80
N ALA A 263 6.19 -21.95 1.16
CA ALA A 263 5.76 -22.06 2.53
C ALA A 263 4.98 -23.37 2.70
N ILE A 264 5.34 -24.15 3.71
CA ILE A 264 4.55 -25.33 4.11
C ILE A 264 3.43 -24.81 5.01
N ARG A 265 2.20 -24.83 4.52
CA ARG A 265 0.99 -24.58 5.32
C ARG A 265 0.22 -25.89 5.44
N ASN A 266 -0.02 -26.36 6.67
CA ASN A 266 -0.79 -27.58 6.96
C ASN A 266 -0.35 -28.81 6.15
N GLY A 267 0.96 -28.95 5.89
CA GLY A 267 1.51 -30.08 5.13
C GLY A 267 1.38 -29.95 3.60
N HIS A 268 0.92 -28.81 3.08
CA HIS A 268 0.88 -28.52 1.64
C HIS A 268 1.93 -27.45 1.28
N VAL A 269 2.59 -27.66 0.14
CA VAL A 269 3.54 -26.70 -0.46
C VAL A 269 2.80 -25.91 -1.51
#